data_2c2d831e1f8fd57b19c1520005f5265f
#
_entry.id   2c2d831e1f8fd57b19c1520005f5265f
#
_cell.length_a   1.000
_cell.length_b   1.000
_cell.length_c   1.000
_cell.angle_alpha   90.00
_cell.angle_beta   90.00
_cell.angle_gamma   90.00
#
_symmetry.space_group_name_H-M   'P 1'
#
loop_
_entity.id
_entity.type
_entity.pdbx_description
1 polymer ?
#
loop_
_entity_poly.entity_id
_entity_poly.type
_entity_poly.pdbx_seq_one_letter_code
_entity_poly.pdbx_strand_id
1 'polypeptide(L)'
;IVGSCGATIVATAMCISRHNTNGTLDTSFNPGGAVPGTRIETIGNSNDSYATSVARQSDGKLVVAGSCVHNSNNEFCLFRLSDTGALDSAGFGASGKVITAVNSDEDTINAVVIQADGKIVVAGACSSGGVFSSNGATKFCVARYNTNGTLDTAGFNAAAPLVTDRGKLMFAFDSDYDGVNAAFVQPDGKLMVAGRCRADPMAGTGVFCSARLLSDGGLDATWGAAGKAIEPNIANQRDLTFAALLQPDGDLVFAGDCFRGAPDAFCVARFTGGPVVPPACALNVDGNGFVDPATDGVLIIRYLLGFRGSALTTGALGGSPARTGTTLETWIAGLNLDADGDGGNARATTDGLLLLRAMLGLTGSALTQGATNAPSATRNAADIVTWIQQTHGAGCLPTS
;
A
#
# COMPACT_ATOMS: atom_id res chain seq x y z
N ILE A 1 -7.90 1.08 -14.28
CA ILE A 1 -9.25 1.00 -13.69
C ILE A 1 -9.67 -0.46 -13.67
N VAL A 2 -10.23 -0.91 -12.56
CA VAL A 2 -10.82 -2.25 -12.43
C VAL A 2 -12.27 -2.15 -11.95
N GLY A 3 -13.05 -3.18 -12.22
CA GLY A 3 -14.44 -3.26 -11.82
C GLY A 3 -15.11 -4.54 -12.33
N SER A 4 -16.41 -4.58 -12.29
CA SER A 4 -17.21 -5.65 -12.85
C SER A 4 -17.90 -5.21 -14.14
N CYS A 5 -18.02 -6.10 -15.10
CA CYS A 5 -18.80 -5.90 -16.29
C CYS A 5 -19.57 -7.18 -16.64
N GLY A 6 -20.71 -7.03 -17.27
CA GLY A 6 -21.53 -8.17 -17.70
C GLY A 6 -22.51 -7.74 -18.78
N ALA A 7 -22.85 -8.70 -19.64
CA ALA A 7 -23.87 -8.50 -20.67
C ALA A 7 -25.29 -8.68 -20.12
N THR A 8 -25.43 -9.25 -18.93
CA THR A 8 -26.70 -9.53 -18.26
C THR A 8 -26.55 -9.41 -16.73
N ILE A 9 -27.67 -9.28 -16.03
CA ILE A 9 -27.71 -9.25 -14.55
C ILE A 9 -27.34 -10.59 -13.88
N VAL A 10 -27.10 -11.63 -14.67
CA VAL A 10 -26.81 -13.00 -14.19
C VAL A 10 -25.41 -13.50 -14.57
N ALA A 11 -24.55 -12.65 -15.16
CA ALA A 11 -23.19 -13.03 -15.51
C ALA A 11 -22.29 -11.78 -15.45
N THR A 12 -21.47 -11.70 -14.44
CA THR A 12 -20.48 -10.64 -14.24
C THR A 12 -19.06 -11.18 -14.34
N ALA A 13 -18.18 -10.41 -14.92
CA ALA A 13 -16.77 -10.72 -15.06
C ALA A 13 -15.92 -9.60 -14.47
N MET A 14 -14.68 -9.91 -14.07
CA MET A 14 -13.70 -8.90 -13.70
C MET A 14 -13.22 -8.15 -14.93
N CYS A 15 -13.32 -6.84 -14.92
CA CYS A 15 -12.96 -5.97 -16.03
C CYS A 15 -11.85 -5.02 -15.67
N ILE A 16 -10.92 -4.83 -16.60
CA ILE A 16 -9.80 -3.94 -16.47
C ILE A 16 -9.73 -3.05 -17.70
N SER A 17 -9.46 -1.77 -17.51
CA SER A 17 -9.08 -0.85 -18.59
C SER A 17 -7.83 -0.08 -18.20
N ARG A 18 -6.92 0.12 -19.17
CA ARG A 18 -5.76 0.99 -19.02
C ARG A 18 -5.97 2.25 -19.85
N HIS A 19 -5.67 3.38 -19.23
CA HIS A 19 -5.85 4.69 -19.85
C HIS A 19 -4.51 5.43 -19.93
N ASN A 20 -4.34 6.19 -20.98
CA ASN A 20 -3.27 7.17 -21.13
C ASN A 20 -3.52 8.36 -20.19
N THR A 21 -2.51 9.19 -19.99
CA THR A 21 -2.60 10.39 -19.12
C THR A 21 -3.61 11.42 -19.61
N ASN A 22 -4.01 11.37 -20.89
CA ASN A 22 -5.05 12.20 -21.46
C ASN A 22 -6.47 11.61 -21.37
N GLY A 23 -6.63 10.47 -20.68
CA GLY A 23 -7.92 9.81 -20.46
C GLY A 23 -8.39 8.87 -21.60
N THR A 24 -7.67 8.78 -22.73
CA THR A 24 -7.99 7.83 -23.79
C THR A 24 -7.57 6.42 -23.40
N LEU A 25 -8.22 5.39 -23.96
CA LEU A 25 -7.80 4.01 -23.80
C LEU A 25 -6.36 3.81 -24.33
N ASP A 26 -5.54 3.14 -23.55
CA ASP A 26 -4.22 2.71 -24.00
C ASP A 26 -4.34 1.41 -24.79
N THR A 27 -4.45 1.52 -26.08
CA THR A 27 -4.63 0.38 -27.01
C THR A 27 -3.43 -0.55 -27.09
N SER A 28 -2.28 -0.19 -26.50
CA SER A 28 -1.14 -1.10 -26.35
C SER A 28 -1.35 -2.15 -25.24
N PHE A 29 -2.32 -1.93 -24.37
CA PHE A 29 -2.76 -2.90 -23.37
C PHE A 29 -3.77 -3.86 -23.98
N ASN A 30 -3.49 -5.17 -23.92
CA ASN A 30 -4.29 -6.24 -24.52
C ASN A 30 -4.66 -5.94 -26.00
N PRO A 31 -3.68 -5.67 -26.89
CA PRO A 31 -3.94 -5.17 -28.24
C PRO A 31 -4.71 -6.14 -29.12
N GLY A 32 -4.67 -7.45 -28.80
CA GLY A 32 -5.43 -8.50 -29.47
C GLY A 32 -6.82 -8.79 -28.85
N GLY A 33 -7.22 -8.04 -27.82
CA GLY A 33 -8.52 -8.20 -27.20
C GLY A 33 -9.67 -7.67 -28.05
N ALA A 34 -10.89 -8.04 -27.72
CA ALA A 34 -12.10 -7.56 -28.41
C ALA A 34 -12.21 -6.02 -28.44
N VAL A 35 -11.76 -5.36 -27.36
CA VAL A 35 -11.57 -3.92 -27.28
C VAL A 35 -10.15 -3.68 -26.76
N PRO A 36 -9.19 -3.28 -27.63
CA PRO A 36 -7.84 -2.93 -27.19
C PRO A 36 -7.86 -1.86 -26.12
N GLY A 37 -7.01 -2.02 -25.09
CA GLY A 37 -7.03 -1.17 -23.90
C GLY A 37 -7.88 -1.72 -22.76
N THR A 38 -8.62 -2.81 -23.00
CA THR A 38 -9.47 -3.47 -22.01
C THR A 38 -9.17 -4.97 -21.92
N ARG A 39 -9.51 -5.57 -20.79
CA ARG A 39 -9.51 -7.01 -20.60
C ARG A 39 -10.67 -7.44 -19.71
N ILE A 40 -11.26 -8.58 -20.05
CA ILE A 40 -12.34 -9.23 -19.30
C ILE A 40 -11.83 -10.62 -18.90
N GLU A 41 -11.94 -10.94 -17.62
CA GLU A 41 -11.58 -12.25 -17.07
C GLU A 41 -12.72 -12.80 -16.19
N THR A 42 -13.03 -14.07 -16.38
CA THR A 42 -13.88 -14.83 -15.48
C THR A 42 -13.01 -15.75 -14.62
N ILE A 43 -13.36 -15.87 -13.35
CA ILE A 43 -12.68 -16.72 -12.39
C ILE A 43 -13.74 -17.39 -11.51
N GLY A 44 -13.45 -18.61 -11.04
CA GLY A 44 -14.45 -19.41 -10.33
C GLY A 44 -15.17 -20.40 -11.25
N ASN A 45 -16.23 -21.02 -10.75
CA ASN A 45 -17.03 -22.00 -11.49
C ASN A 45 -18.47 -21.51 -11.77
N SER A 46 -18.76 -20.27 -11.47
CA SER A 46 -19.95 -19.56 -11.92
C SER A 46 -19.53 -18.28 -12.69
N ASN A 47 -20.47 -17.67 -13.37
CA ASN A 47 -20.19 -16.46 -14.14
C ASN A 47 -20.28 -15.16 -13.31
N ASP A 48 -20.03 -15.25 -11.98
CA ASP A 48 -20.06 -14.10 -11.09
C ASP A 48 -18.67 -13.85 -10.49
N SER A 49 -18.01 -12.80 -10.98
CA SER A 49 -16.73 -12.34 -10.46
C SER A 49 -16.62 -10.82 -10.53
N TYR A 50 -16.07 -10.23 -9.47
CA TYR A 50 -16.05 -8.79 -9.27
C TYR A 50 -14.61 -8.35 -8.92
N ALA A 51 -14.02 -7.47 -9.73
CA ALA A 51 -12.73 -6.85 -9.38
C ALA A 51 -12.97 -5.59 -8.54
N THR A 52 -12.29 -5.52 -7.43
CA THR A 52 -12.39 -4.40 -6.48
C THR A 52 -11.11 -3.60 -6.39
N SER A 53 -9.95 -4.23 -6.60
CA SER A 53 -8.67 -3.59 -6.39
C SER A 53 -7.61 -4.11 -7.37
N VAL A 54 -6.62 -3.26 -7.68
CA VAL A 54 -5.47 -3.61 -8.52
C VAL A 54 -4.19 -3.00 -7.96
N ALA A 55 -3.11 -3.79 -7.96
CA ALA A 55 -1.79 -3.33 -7.60
C ALA A 55 -0.78 -3.65 -8.69
N ARG A 56 0.21 -2.76 -8.88
CA ARG A 56 1.32 -2.96 -9.82
C ARG A 56 2.54 -3.47 -9.07
N GLN A 57 3.13 -4.56 -9.58
CA GLN A 57 4.39 -5.10 -9.08
C GLN A 57 5.58 -4.32 -9.66
N SER A 58 6.74 -4.43 -9.03
CA SER A 58 7.98 -3.75 -9.48
C SER A 58 8.44 -4.17 -10.88
N ASP A 59 8.10 -5.39 -11.31
CA ASP A 59 8.36 -5.89 -12.67
C ASP A 59 7.33 -5.42 -13.72
N GLY A 60 6.40 -4.54 -13.34
CA GLY A 60 5.37 -3.98 -14.20
C GLY A 60 4.08 -4.80 -14.28
N LYS A 61 4.06 -6.03 -13.79
CA LYS A 61 2.87 -6.87 -13.78
C LYS A 61 1.77 -6.29 -12.90
N LEU A 62 0.53 -6.62 -13.23
CA LEU A 62 -0.65 -6.15 -12.51
C LEU A 62 -1.32 -7.33 -11.81
N VAL A 63 -1.49 -7.23 -10.50
CA VAL A 63 -2.31 -8.16 -9.71
C VAL A 63 -3.68 -7.53 -9.54
N VAL A 64 -4.70 -8.19 -10.06
CA VAL A 64 -6.11 -7.80 -9.91
C VAL A 64 -6.74 -8.71 -8.88
N ALA A 65 -7.45 -8.14 -7.94
CA ALA A 65 -8.08 -8.84 -6.84
C ALA A 65 -9.54 -8.45 -6.70
N GLY A 66 -10.31 -9.38 -6.19
CA GLY A 66 -11.75 -9.23 -5.94
C GLY A 66 -12.37 -10.53 -5.48
N SER A 67 -13.65 -10.70 -5.74
CA SER A 67 -14.41 -11.89 -5.33
C SER A 67 -14.94 -12.63 -6.54
N CYS A 68 -15.03 -13.93 -6.43
CA CYS A 68 -15.69 -14.76 -7.44
C CYS A 68 -16.45 -15.90 -6.78
N VAL A 69 -17.55 -16.30 -7.40
CA VAL A 69 -18.33 -17.45 -6.89
C VAL A 69 -17.62 -18.76 -7.26
N HIS A 70 -17.26 -19.51 -6.24
CA HIS A 70 -16.68 -20.85 -6.36
C HIS A 70 -17.36 -21.79 -5.37
N ASN A 71 -17.86 -22.93 -5.86
CA ASN A 71 -18.62 -23.91 -5.04
C ASN A 71 -19.79 -23.29 -4.24
N SER A 72 -20.50 -22.35 -4.87
CA SER A 72 -21.66 -21.61 -4.33
C SER A 72 -21.35 -20.52 -3.30
N ASN A 73 -20.07 -20.24 -2.98
CA ASN A 73 -19.65 -19.17 -2.09
C ASN A 73 -18.80 -18.14 -2.84
N ASN A 74 -18.82 -16.89 -2.39
CA ASN A 74 -17.82 -15.93 -2.82
C ASN A 74 -16.49 -16.23 -2.12
N GLU A 75 -15.42 -16.23 -2.89
CA GLU A 75 -14.07 -16.52 -2.45
C GLU A 75 -13.11 -15.39 -2.81
N PHE A 76 -11.97 -15.33 -2.14
CA PHE A 76 -10.87 -14.45 -2.55
C PHE A 76 -10.33 -14.90 -3.90
N CYS A 77 -10.41 -14.01 -4.90
CA CYS A 77 -10.02 -14.30 -6.26
C CYS A 77 -9.02 -13.28 -6.79
N LEU A 78 -7.91 -13.78 -7.33
CA LEU A 78 -6.87 -12.97 -7.93
C LEU A 78 -6.52 -13.50 -9.31
N PHE A 79 -6.07 -12.60 -10.19
CA PHE A 79 -5.32 -12.97 -11.38
C PHE A 79 -4.21 -11.97 -11.65
N ARG A 80 -3.21 -12.41 -12.42
CA ARG A 80 -2.07 -11.56 -12.75
C ARG A 80 -1.95 -11.36 -14.25
N LEU A 81 -1.72 -10.11 -14.63
CA LEU A 81 -1.45 -9.73 -16.02
C LEU A 81 0.00 -9.27 -16.17
N SER A 82 0.57 -9.47 -17.36
CA SER A 82 1.76 -8.76 -17.78
C SER A 82 1.49 -7.24 -17.88
N ASP A 83 2.53 -6.47 -18.05
CA ASP A 83 2.43 -5.03 -18.36
C ASP A 83 1.68 -4.74 -19.66
N THR A 84 1.68 -5.70 -20.60
CA THR A 84 0.92 -5.62 -21.86
C THR A 84 -0.52 -6.12 -21.77
N GLY A 85 -0.99 -6.53 -20.59
CA GLY A 85 -2.36 -7.00 -20.38
C GLY A 85 -2.59 -8.48 -20.71
N ALA A 86 -1.56 -9.27 -21.04
CA ALA A 86 -1.68 -10.72 -21.20
C ALA A 86 -1.76 -11.43 -19.86
N LEU A 87 -2.60 -12.47 -19.76
CA LEU A 87 -2.66 -13.30 -18.54
C LEU A 87 -1.35 -14.03 -18.29
N ASP A 88 -0.79 -13.92 -17.09
CA ASP A 88 0.45 -14.57 -16.69
C ASP A 88 0.21 -16.03 -16.29
N SER A 89 -0.17 -16.83 -17.29
CA SER A 89 -0.64 -18.20 -17.11
C SER A 89 0.43 -19.17 -16.62
N ALA A 90 1.70 -18.87 -16.84
CA ALA A 90 2.83 -19.73 -16.45
C ALA A 90 3.45 -19.32 -15.11
N GLY A 91 3.33 -18.05 -14.73
CA GLY A 91 4.04 -17.49 -13.58
C GLY A 91 3.20 -17.25 -12.33
N PHE A 92 1.87 -17.48 -12.39
CA PHE A 92 0.98 -17.13 -11.29
C PHE A 92 -0.16 -18.14 -11.10
N GLY A 93 -0.23 -18.71 -9.91
CA GLY A 93 -1.30 -19.62 -9.50
C GLY A 93 -1.58 -20.76 -10.48
N ALA A 94 -2.84 -21.12 -10.64
CA ALA A 94 -3.30 -22.06 -11.65
C ALA A 94 -3.68 -21.28 -12.93
N SER A 95 -2.86 -21.37 -13.96
CA SER A 95 -3.10 -20.69 -15.25
C SER A 95 -3.34 -19.18 -15.12
N GLY A 96 -2.55 -18.49 -14.26
CA GLY A 96 -2.66 -17.05 -14.06
C GLY A 96 -3.68 -16.59 -13.04
N LYS A 97 -4.34 -17.52 -12.34
CA LYS A 97 -5.47 -17.28 -11.44
C LYS A 97 -5.28 -17.98 -10.10
N VAL A 98 -5.82 -17.38 -9.04
CA VAL A 98 -5.82 -17.92 -7.67
C VAL A 98 -7.22 -17.77 -7.09
N ILE A 99 -7.72 -18.82 -6.46
CA ILE A 99 -8.96 -18.83 -5.67
C ILE A 99 -8.59 -19.33 -4.28
N THR A 100 -9.04 -18.63 -3.26
CA THR A 100 -8.74 -18.97 -1.86
C THR A 100 -9.97 -18.82 -1.00
N ALA A 101 -10.44 -19.91 -0.44
CA ALA A 101 -11.37 -19.89 0.68
C ALA A 101 -10.62 -19.45 1.94
N VAL A 102 -11.01 -18.32 2.51
CA VAL A 102 -10.49 -17.89 3.82
C VAL A 102 -11.33 -18.52 4.91
N ASN A 103 -12.62 -18.56 4.72
CA ASN A 103 -13.59 -19.19 5.61
C ASN A 103 -14.49 -20.18 4.84
N SER A 104 -15.51 -20.73 5.49
CA SER A 104 -16.47 -21.68 4.90
C SER A 104 -17.62 -21.04 4.11
N ASP A 105 -17.76 -19.69 4.20
CA ASP A 105 -18.89 -18.96 3.63
C ASP A 105 -18.41 -17.87 2.67
N GLU A 106 -18.99 -16.67 2.74
CA GLU A 106 -18.73 -15.58 1.82
C GLU A 106 -17.46 -14.79 2.17
N ASP A 107 -16.51 -14.78 1.28
CA ASP A 107 -15.26 -14.04 1.40
C ASP A 107 -15.16 -12.95 0.31
N THR A 108 -14.89 -11.72 0.69
CA THR A 108 -14.79 -10.60 -0.27
C THR A 108 -13.48 -9.84 -0.09
N ILE A 109 -12.77 -9.54 -1.19
CA ILE A 109 -11.61 -8.65 -1.21
C ILE A 109 -12.06 -7.24 -1.52
N ASN A 110 -11.51 -6.27 -0.78
CA ASN A 110 -11.66 -4.84 -1.06
C ASN A 110 -10.34 -4.14 -1.36
N ALA A 111 -9.22 -4.70 -0.92
CA ALA A 111 -7.91 -4.09 -1.13
C ALA A 111 -6.85 -5.13 -1.50
N VAL A 112 -5.91 -4.75 -2.37
CA VAL A 112 -4.67 -5.47 -2.67
C VAL A 112 -3.48 -4.54 -2.59
N VAL A 113 -2.41 -4.97 -1.93
CA VAL A 113 -1.13 -4.24 -1.87
C VAL A 113 0.04 -5.19 -2.12
N ILE A 114 1.14 -4.63 -2.62
CA ILE A 114 2.39 -5.36 -2.88
C ILE A 114 3.42 -4.93 -1.84
N GLN A 115 4.03 -5.89 -1.15
CA GLN A 115 5.13 -5.64 -0.23
C GLN A 115 6.45 -5.45 -0.98
N ALA A 116 7.46 -4.86 -0.32
CA ALA A 116 8.76 -4.60 -0.93
C ALA A 116 9.47 -5.87 -1.45
N ASP A 117 9.20 -7.03 -0.83
CA ASP A 117 9.70 -8.33 -1.26
C ASP A 117 8.88 -8.97 -2.41
N GLY A 118 7.90 -8.23 -2.94
CA GLY A 118 7.01 -8.66 -4.02
C GLY A 118 5.85 -9.55 -3.58
N LYS A 119 5.73 -9.89 -2.29
CA LYS A 119 4.56 -10.62 -1.78
C LYS A 119 3.29 -9.79 -1.93
N ILE A 120 2.19 -10.49 -2.11
CA ILE A 120 0.88 -9.90 -2.37
C ILE A 120 0.02 -10.07 -1.12
N VAL A 121 -0.50 -8.96 -0.59
CA VAL A 121 -1.44 -8.97 0.53
C VAL A 121 -2.79 -8.50 0.03
N VAL A 122 -3.82 -9.27 0.33
CA VAL A 122 -5.22 -8.89 0.09
C VAL A 122 -5.97 -8.81 1.41
N ALA A 123 -6.92 -7.90 1.48
CA ALA A 123 -7.72 -7.70 2.67
C ALA A 123 -9.18 -7.38 2.30
N GLY A 124 -10.10 -7.80 3.18
CA GLY A 124 -11.52 -7.61 2.95
C GLY A 124 -12.37 -8.08 4.13
N ALA A 125 -13.49 -8.71 3.83
CA ALA A 125 -14.43 -9.23 4.81
C ALA A 125 -14.73 -10.70 4.54
N CYS A 126 -14.80 -11.49 5.60
CA CYS A 126 -15.22 -12.89 5.54
C CYS A 126 -16.40 -13.12 6.49
N SER A 127 -17.40 -13.83 6.03
CA SER A 127 -18.58 -14.14 6.85
C SER A 127 -18.61 -15.61 7.29
N SER A 128 -19.16 -15.82 8.48
CA SER A 128 -19.47 -17.16 8.99
C SER A 128 -20.99 -17.25 9.20
N GLY A 129 -21.71 -17.81 8.22
CA GLY A 129 -23.16 -18.00 8.38
C GLY A 129 -24.03 -17.68 7.16
N GLY A 130 -23.44 -17.61 5.95
CA GLY A 130 -24.13 -17.36 4.67
C GLY A 130 -24.56 -15.90 4.45
N VAL A 131 -24.50 -15.43 3.21
CA VAL A 131 -24.76 -14.01 2.80
C VAL A 131 -26.16 -13.54 3.18
N PHE A 132 -27.09 -14.43 3.37
CA PHE A 132 -28.50 -14.14 3.66
C PHE A 132 -28.92 -14.50 5.08
N SER A 133 -27.97 -14.92 5.93
CA SER A 133 -28.30 -15.11 7.32
C SER A 133 -28.46 -13.72 7.95
N SER A 134 -29.62 -13.48 8.55
CA SER A 134 -29.92 -12.26 9.31
C SER A 134 -28.91 -12.00 10.46
N ASN A 135 -28.01 -12.95 10.70
CA ASN A 135 -26.97 -12.94 11.71
C ASN A 135 -25.56 -13.16 11.09
N GLY A 136 -25.38 -12.91 9.78
CA GLY A 136 -24.11 -13.11 9.07
C GLY A 136 -23.01 -12.20 9.61
N ALA A 137 -22.28 -12.71 10.59
CA ALA A 137 -21.12 -12.02 11.15
C ALA A 137 -20.00 -11.91 10.12
N THR A 138 -19.54 -10.72 9.82
CA THR A 138 -18.35 -10.47 9.01
C THR A 138 -17.18 -10.03 9.87
N LYS A 139 -15.97 -10.42 9.47
CA LYS A 139 -14.71 -10.13 10.17
C LYS A 139 -13.70 -9.54 9.21
N PHE A 140 -12.71 -8.84 9.71
CA PHE A 140 -11.54 -8.49 8.94
C PHE A 140 -10.81 -9.77 8.51
N CYS A 141 -10.56 -9.89 7.22
CA CYS A 141 -9.80 -10.97 6.63
C CYS A 141 -8.61 -10.44 5.85
N VAL A 142 -7.48 -11.12 6.03
CA VAL A 142 -6.24 -10.83 5.32
C VAL A 142 -5.64 -12.13 4.85
N ALA A 143 -5.17 -12.18 3.60
CA ALA A 143 -4.39 -13.29 3.09
C ALA A 143 -3.12 -12.77 2.44
N ARG A 144 -2.01 -13.49 2.61
CA ARG A 144 -0.75 -13.17 1.95
C ARG A 144 -0.31 -14.28 1.03
N TYR A 145 0.14 -13.88 -0.15
CA TYR A 145 0.65 -14.76 -1.19
C TYR A 145 2.09 -14.45 -1.52
N ASN A 146 2.83 -15.49 -1.87
CA ASN A 146 4.14 -15.36 -2.50
C ASN A 146 4.00 -14.73 -3.90
N THR A 147 5.11 -14.30 -4.47
CA THR A 147 5.15 -13.67 -5.80
C THR A 147 4.53 -14.52 -6.92
N ASN A 148 4.49 -15.83 -6.76
CA ASN A 148 3.89 -16.77 -7.72
C ASN A 148 2.41 -17.08 -7.47
N GLY A 149 1.77 -16.44 -6.49
CA GLY A 149 0.35 -16.64 -6.17
C GLY A 149 0.05 -17.80 -5.21
N THR A 150 1.06 -18.53 -4.72
CA THR A 150 0.83 -19.52 -3.64
C THR A 150 0.65 -18.82 -2.29
N LEU A 151 -0.20 -19.34 -1.41
CA LEU A 151 -0.31 -18.82 -0.04
C LEU A 151 1.04 -18.85 0.69
N ASP A 152 1.37 -17.80 1.41
CA ASP A 152 2.58 -17.69 2.22
C ASP A 152 2.39 -18.36 3.60
N THR A 153 2.21 -19.66 3.60
CA THR A 153 1.93 -20.46 4.81
C THR A 153 3.10 -20.55 5.78
N ALA A 154 4.31 -20.24 5.33
CA ALA A 154 5.52 -20.25 6.15
C ALA A 154 5.87 -18.89 6.77
N GLY A 155 5.42 -17.78 6.16
CA GLY A 155 5.79 -16.45 6.58
C GLY A 155 4.65 -15.63 7.17
N PHE A 156 3.39 -16.00 6.94
CA PHE A 156 2.23 -15.26 7.41
C PHE A 156 1.28 -16.16 8.18
N ASN A 157 0.98 -15.77 9.41
CA ASN A 157 0.17 -16.57 10.35
C ASN A 157 0.66 -18.06 10.42
N ALA A 158 1.97 -18.26 10.32
CA ALA A 158 2.58 -19.59 10.22
C ALA A 158 2.39 -20.43 11.48
N ALA A 159 2.16 -19.79 12.63
CA ALA A 159 1.91 -20.41 13.91
C ALA A 159 0.44 -20.82 14.14
N ALA A 160 -0.44 -20.56 13.16
CA ALA A 160 -1.85 -20.95 13.29
C ALA A 160 -1.98 -22.44 13.61
N PRO A 161 -2.82 -22.82 14.58
CA PRO A 161 -3.00 -24.21 14.99
C PRO A 161 -3.43 -25.12 13.85
N LEU A 162 -4.33 -24.62 13.00
CA LEU A 162 -4.76 -25.34 11.79
C LEU A 162 -3.88 -24.94 10.61
N VAL A 163 -3.35 -25.92 9.90
CA VAL A 163 -2.52 -25.69 8.69
C VAL A 163 -3.31 -24.95 7.62
N THR A 164 -4.62 -25.17 7.54
CA THR A 164 -5.53 -24.49 6.62
C THR A 164 -5.64 -22.99 6.85
N ASP A 165 -5.29 -22.48 8.04
CA ASP A 165 -5.36 -21.08 8.40
C ASP A 165 -4.04 -20.33 8.17
N ARG A 166 -2.96 -21.08 7.88
CA ARG A 166 -1.66 -20.48 7.59
C ARG A 166 -1.70 -19.72 6.26
N GLY A 167 -1.07 -18.57 6.22
CA GLY A 167 -1.14 -17.65 5.09
C GLY A 167 -2.39 -16.77 5.09
N LYS A 168 -3.31 -17.02 6.03
CA LYS A 168 -4.58 -16.29 6.18
C LYS A 168 -4.75 -15.84 7.63
N LEU A 169 -5.44 -14.74 7.83
CA LEU A 169 -5.77 -14.20 9.14
C LEU A 169 -7.21 -13.70 9.12
N MET A 170 -7.96 -14.06 10.15
CA MET A 170 -9.31 -13.55 10.38
C MET A 170 -9.42 -13.06 11.83
N PHE A 171 -9.94 -11.86 12.04
CA PHE A 171 -10.16 -11.30 13.37
C PHE A 171 -11.35 -10.33 13.37
N ALA A 172 -12.02 -10.23 14.51
CA ALA A 172 -13.07 -9.26 14.75
C ALA A 172 -12.57 -8.14 15.66
N PHE A 173 -13.24 -7.00 15.63
CA PHE A 173 -13.06 -5.96 16.64
C PHE A 173 -13.90 -6.30 17.87
N ASP A 174 -15.18 -6.03 17.86
CA ASP A 174 -16.04 -6.30 19.04
C ASP A 174 -17.37 -6.96 18.67
N SER A 175 -17.71 -7.03 17.37
CA SER A 175 -19.03 -7.49 16.94
C SER A 175 -19.03 -8.03 15.52
N ASP A 176 -20.19 -8.43 15.10
CA ASP A 176 -20.53 -8.94 13.78
C ASP A 176 -20.73 -7.78 12.79
N TYR A 177 -20.11 -7.74 11.66
CA TYR A 177 -20.15 -6.78 10.54
C TYR A 177 -18.92 -5.85 10.42
N ASP A 178 -17.76 -6.41 10.71
CA ASP A 178 -16.49 -5.77 10.44
C ASP A 178 -16.08 -6.01 8.98
N GLY A 179 -15.43 -5.05 8.34
CA GLY A 179 -14.91 -5.22 6.98
C GLY A 179 -13.83 -4.22 6.63
N VAL A 180 -12.76 -4.72 6.00
CA VAL A 180 -11.68 -3.89 5.48
C VAL A 180 -12.15 -3.18 4.22
N ASN A 181 -11.85 -1.89 4.11
CA ASN A 181 -12.04 -1.09 2.90
C ASN A 181 -10.70 -0.70 2.23
N ALA A 182 -9.63 -0.59 3.02
CA ALA A 182 -8.31 -0.22 2.53
C ALA A 182 -7.20 -0.97 3.27
N ALA A 183 -6.09 -1.21 2.57
CA ALA A 183 -4.89 -1.79 3.14
C ALA A 183 -3.65 -1.02 2.66
N PHE A 184 -2.61 -0.98 3.49
CA PHE A 184 -1.37 -0.27 3.21
C PHE A 184 -0.18 -1.07 3.72
N VAL A 185 0.95 -0.93 3.04
CA VAL A 185 2.25 -1.36 3.56
C VAL A 185 2.96 -0.14 4.11
N GLN A 186 3.33 -0.19 5.38
CA GLN A 186 4.13 0.87 5.99
C GLN A 186 5.61 0.73 5.60
N PRO A 187 6.41 1.80 5.67
CA PRO A 187 7.83 1.73 5.33
C PRO A 187 8.64 0.70 6.12
N ASP A 188 8.22 0.38 7.34
CA ASP A 188 8.82 -0.64 8.19
C ASP A 188 8.35 -2.08 7.87
N GLY A 189 7.56 -2.23 6.80
CA GLY A 189 7.01 -3.52 6.34
C GLY A 189 5.77 -4.01 7.08
N LYS A 190 5.30 -3.28 8.09
CA LYS A 190 4.03 -3.57 8.74
C LYS A 190 2.86 -3.33 7.81
N LEU A 191 1.76 -4.03 8.07
CA LEU A 191 0.53 -3.88 7.31
C LEU A 191 -0.49 -3.10 8.13
N MET A 192 -1.08 -2.10 7.52
CA MET A 192 -2.23 -1.38 8.06
C MET A 192 -3.47 -1.78 7.30
N VAL A 193 -4.52 -2.19 8.00
CA VAL A 193 -5.84 -2.45 7.42
C VAL A 193 -6.86 -1.54 8.08
N ALA A 194 -7.69 -0.92 7.28
CA ALA A 194 -8.63 0.11 7.69
C ALA A 194 -10.01 -0.16 7.12
N GLY A 195 -11.05 0.10 7.91
CA GLY A 195 -12.38 -0.19 7.45
C GLY A 195 -13.47 0.22 8.43
N ARG A 196 -14.52 -0.56 8.43
CA ARG A 196 -15.70 -0.37 9.24
C ARG A 196 -15.85 -1.48 10.27
N CYS A 197 -16.10 -1.12 11.51
CA CYS A 197 -16.53 -2.01 12.57
C CYS A 197 -17.90 -1.59 13.08
N ARG A 198 -18.66 -2.53 13.57
CA ARG A 198 -20.00 -2.25 14.09
C ARG A 198 -20.08 -2.62 15.56
N ALA A 199 -20.32 -1.62 16.39
CA ALA A 199 -20.39 -1.81 17.84
C ALA A 199 -21.71 -2.46 18.32
N ASP A 200 -22.83 -2.31 17.55
CA ASP A 200 -24.11 -2.92 17.86
C ASP A 200 -24.87 -3.32 16.58
N PRO A 201 -25.01 -4.62 16.30
CA PRO A 201 -25.73 -5.10 15.13
C PRO A 201 -27.23 -4.71 15.10
N MET A 202 -27.85 -4.51 16.25
CA MET A 202 -29.27 -4.16 16.36
C MET A 202 -29.52 -2.66 16.18
N ALA A 203 -28.58 -1.81 16.59
CA ALA A 203 -28.71 -0.36 16.51
C ALA A 203 -28.29 0.22 15.14
N GLY A 204 -27.71 -0.58 14.26
CA GLY A 204 -27.24 -0.11 12.95
C GLY A 204 -26.04 0.84 13.03
N THR A 205 -25.29 0.82 14.12
CA THR A 205 -24.15 1.69 14.36
C THR A 205 -22.90 1.13 13.71
N GLY A 206 -22.13 1.96 12.98
CA GLY A 206 -20.81 1.63 12.43
C GLY A 206 -19.81 2.69 12.88
N VAL A 207 -18.55 2.30 12.99
CA VAL A 207 -17.45 3.20 13.36
C VAL A 207 -16.23 2.97 12.47
N PHE A 208 -15.37 3.95 12.33
CA PHE A 208 -14.09 3.81 11.69
C PHE A 208 -13.15 2.98 12.57
N CYS A 209 -12.49 2.02 11.98
CA CYS A 209 -11.53 1.19 12.70
C CYS A 209 -10.35 0.78 11.84
N SER A 210 -9.25 0.48 12.50
CA SER A 210 -8.03 0.02 11.87
C SER A 210 -7.31 -1.00 12.73
N ALA A 211 -6.54 -1.88 12.09
CA ALA A 211 -5.60 -2.75 12.76
C ALA A 211 -4.24 -2.67 12.09
N ARG A 212 -3.19 -2.80 12.90
CA ARG A 212 -1.83 -2.92 12.39
C ARG A 212 -1.30 -4.32 12.63
N LEU A 213 -0.74 -4.90 11.57
CA LEU A 213 -0.18 -6.24 11.59
C LEU A 213 1.34 -6.16 11.43
N LEU A 214 2.03 -7.02 12.14
CA LEU A 214 3.45 -7.30 11.94
C LEU A 214 3.66 -8.05 10.62
N SER A 215 4.91 -8.16 10.19
CA SER A 215 5.26 -8.85 8.94
C SER A 215 4.91 -10.34 8.94
N ASP A 216 4.73 -10.96 10.09
CA ASP A 216 4.31 -12.36 10.24
C ASP A 216 2.79 -12.56 10.32
N GLY A 217 2.02 -11.47 10.29
CA GLY A 217 0.56 -11.46 10.40
C GLY A 217 0.05 -11.30 11.84
N GLY A 218 0.91 -11.27 12.86
CA GLY A 218 0.51 -10.99 14.24
C GLY A 218 0.01 -9.55 14.39
N LEU A 219 -0.96 -9.31 15.27
CA LEU A 219 -1.39 -7.94 15.63
C LEU A 219 -0.24 -7.20 16.32
N ASP A 220 0.05 -5.98 15.86
CA ASP A 220 1.06 -5.11 16.48
C ASP A 220 0.49 -4.42 17.71
N ALA A 221 0.76 -4.94 18.89
CA ALA A 221 0.25 -4.43 20.16
C ALA A 221 0.60 -2.95 20.46
N THR A 222 1.49 -2.34 19.68
CA THR A 222 1.84 -0.91 19.81
C THR A 222 0.87 0.01 19.06
N TRP A 223 -0.12 -0.54 18.33
CA TRP A 223 -1.18 0.20 17.66
C TRP A 223 -2.46 0.12 18.48
N GLY A 224 -3.02 1.26 18.90
CA GLY A 224 -4.26 1.34 19.64
C GLY A 224 -4.31 0.41 20.86
N ALA A 225 -5.39 -0.32 21.01
CA ALA A 225 -5.54 -1.36 22.04
C ALA A 225 -5.24 -2.74 21.43
N ALA A 226 -4.10 -3.33 21.81
CA ALA A 226 -3.68 -4.67 21.35
C ALA A 226 -3.67 -4.84 19.82
N GLY A 227 -3.21 -3.84 19.10
CA GLY A 227 -3.09 -3.87 17.63
C GLY A 227 -4.31 -3.36 16.88
N LYS A 228 -5.31 -2.85 17.57
CA LYS A 228 -6.57 -2.38 17.03
C LYS A 228 -6.88 -0.96 17.50
N ALA A 229 -7.38 -0.11 16.62
CA ALA A 229 -7.88 1.22 16.95
C ALA A 229 -9.31 1.38 16.43
N ILE A 230 -10.17 1.90 17.28
CA ILE A 230 -11.58 2.17 17.00
C ILE A 230 -11.81 3.64 17.30
N GLU A 231 -12.48 4.35 16.38
CA GLU A 231 -12.95 5.70 16.68
C GLU A 231 -13.99 5.62 17.82
N PRO A 232 -13.84 6.44 18.88
CA PRO A 232 -14.86 6.49 19.91
C PRO A 232 -16.18 6.98 19.29
N ASN A 233 -17.17 6.11 19.25
CA ASN A 233 -18.51 6.48 18.75
C ASN A 233 -19.11 7.57 19.65
N ILE A 234 -19.17 8.80 19.13
CA ILE A 234 -19.77 9.93 19.84
C ILE A 234 -21.28 9.89 19.54
N ALA A 235 -22.03 9.10 20.27
CA ALA A 235 -23.50 9.11 20.26
C ALA A 235 -24.23 8.05 19.40
N ASN A 236 -23.85 6.78 19.42
CA ASN A 236 -24.61 5.67 18.80
C ASN A 236 -25.02 5.94 17.34
N GLN A 237 -24.09 6.44 16.54
CA GLN A 237 -24.37 6.85 15.16
C GLN A 237 -23.68 5.93 14.15
N ARG A 238 -24.16 5.94 12.92
CA ARG A 238 -23.64 5.10 11.86
C ARG A 238 -22.56 5.86 11.09
N ASP A 239 -21.31 5.41 11.23
CA ASP A 239 -20.18 5.91 10.42
C ASP A 239 -19.72 4.79 9.48
N LEU A 240 -19.71 5.07 8.17
CA LEU A 240 -19.35 4.13 7.12
C LEU A 240 -18.06 4.59 6.45
N THR A 241 -17.02 3.78 6.53
CA THR A 241 -15.78 4.00 5.79
C THR A 241 -15.96 3.63 4.32
N PHE A 242 -15.62 4.53 3.41
CA PHE A 242 -15.52 4.23 1.98
C PHE A 242 -14.08 4.20 1.51
N ALA A 243 -13.22 5.02 2.09
CA ALA A 243 -11.81 5.08 1.75
C ALA A 243 -10.96 5.40 2.98
N ALA A 244 -9.71 5.00 2.91
CA ALA A 244 -8.69 5.45 3.84
C ALA A 244 -7.41 5.78 3.08
N LEU A 245 -6.54 6.60 3.68
CA LEU A 245 -5.25 7.00 3.18
C LEU A 245 -4.22 6.94 4.31
N LEU A 246 -3.10 6.29 4.07
CA LEU A 246 -1.94 6.36 4.95
C LEU A 246 -1.11 7.57 4.57
N GLN A 247 -0.91 8.49 5.51
CA GLN A 247 -0.08 9.68 5.31
C GLN A 247 1.41 9.33 5.47
N PRO A 248 2.33 10.12 4.91
CA PRO A 248 3.77 9.90 5.05
C PRO A 248 4.27 9.90 6.50
N ASP A 249 3.58 10.60 7.40
CA ASP A 249 3.86 10.64 8.85
C ASP A 249 3.36 9.39 9.60
N GLY A 250 2.72 8.45 8.88
CA GLY A 250 2.15 7.24 9.46
C GLY A 250 0.73 7.40 10.00
N ASP A 251 0.17 8.59 9.93
CA ASP A 251 -1.22 8.83 10.30
C ASP A 251 -2.18 8.24 9.26
N LEU A 252 -3.29 7.73 9.72
CA LEU A 252 -4.31 7.13 8.89
C LEU A 252 -5.53 8.06 8.83
N VAL A 253 -5.89 8.48 7.62
CA VAL A 253 -7.06 9.33 7.38
C VAL A 253 -8.16 8.48 6.76
N PHE A 254 -9.33 8.52 7.35
CA PHE A 254 -10.56 7.91 6.85
C PHE A 254 -11.46 8.95 6.21
N ALA A 255 -12.19 8.54 5.20
CA ALA A 255 -13.27 9.31 4.60
C ALA A 255 -14.50 8.43 4.40
N GLY A 256 -15.66 8.99 4.66
CA GLY A 256 -16.91 8.25 4.57
C GLY A 256 -18.14 9.05 4.92
N ASP A 257 -19.23 8.35 5.21
CA ASP A 257 -20.47 8.92 5.67
C ASP A 257 -20.58 8.83 7.20
N CYS A 258 -21.03 9.92 7.81
CA CYS A 258 -21.36 9.96 9.23
C CYS A 258 -22.80 10.41 9.41
N PHE A 259 -23.56 9.65 10.15
CA PHE A 259 -24.90 10.03 10.54
C PHE A 259 -24.84 10.87 11.82
N ARG A 260 -25.15 12.14 11.72
CA ARG A 260 -25.21 13.10 12.85
C ARG A 260 -26.62 13.68 13.04
N GLY A 261 -27.65 12.91 12.73
CA GLY A 261 -29.01 13.36 12.48
C GLY A 261 -29.25 13.51 10.98
N ALA A 262 -30.50 13.55 10.50
CA ALA A 262 -30.75 13.72 9.07
C ALA A 262 -30.33 15.13 8.59
N PRO A 263 -29.67 15.28 7.41
CA PRO A 263 -29.20 14.24 6.48
C PRO A 263 -27.85 13.63 6.86
N ASP A 264 -27.47 12.50 6.23
CA ASP A 264 -26.12 11.95 6.28
C ASP A 264 -25.09 13.01 5.85
N ALA A 265 -23.95 13.05 6.52
CA ALA A 265 -22.89 14.01 6.26
C ALA A 265 -21.59 13.30 5.82
N PHE A 266 -20.87 13.90 4.91
CA PHE A 266 -19.49 13.50 4.64
C PHE A 266 -18.62 13.77 5.86
N CYS A 267 -17.78 12.82 6.24
CA CYS A 267 -16.85 12.98 7.35
C CYS A 267 -15.47 12.46 7.06
N VAL A 268 -14.52 13.01 7.79
CA VAL A 268 -13.12 12.62 7.79
C VAL A 268 -12.66 12.44 9.23
N ALA A 269 -12.01 11.32 9.52
CA ALA A 269 -11.36 11.07 10.81
C ALA A 269 -9.88 10.81 10.58
N ARG A 270 -9.02 11.27 11.50
CA ARG A 270 -7.58 11.01 11.48
C ARG A 270 -7.18 10.25 12.74
N PHE A 271 -6.55 9.12 12.55
CA PHE A 271 -5.92 8.35 13.61
C PHE A 271 -4.43 8.66 13.60
N THR A 272 -3.91 9.12 14.73
CA THR A 272 -2.48 9.34 14.85
C THR A 272 -1.77 7.99 14.87
N GLY A 273 -0.97 7.74 13.84
CA GLY A 273 -0.05 6.62 13.79
C GLY A 273 0.98 6.79 14.91
N GLY A 274 1.21 5.74 15.69
CA GLY A 274 2.41 5.72 16.51
C GLY A 274 3.63 5.89 15.58
N PRO A 275 4.82 6.24 16.11
CA PRO A 275 5.96 6.50 15.27
C PRO A 275 6.19 5.33 14.32
N VAL A 276 5.91 5.57 13.02
CA VAL A 276 6.46 4.72 11.98
C VAL A 276 7.95 4.93 12.11
N VAL A 277 8.67 3.92 12.58
CA VAL A 277 10.12 3.93 12.47
C VAL A 277 10.41 3.53 11.02
N PRO A 278 10.69 4.49 10.13
CA PRO A 278 11.09 4.14 8.77
C PRO A 278 12.31 3.24 8.87
N PRO A 279 12.53 2.29 7.92
CA PRO A 279 13.81 1.63 7.83
C PRO A 279 14.90 2.71 7.89
N ALA A 280 15.87 2.51 8.79
CA ALA A 280 16.85 3.53 9.12
C ALA A 280 17.43 4.16 7.84
N CYS A 281 17.18 5.42 7.64
CA CYS A 281 17.69 6.18 6.51
C CYS A 281 18.57 7.32 7.01
N ALA A 282 19.84 7.31 6.61
CA ALA A 282 20.77 8.37 6.98
C ALA A 282 20.43 9.72 6.33
N LEU A 283 19.63 9.71 5.21
CA LEU A 283 19.18 10.92 4.54
C LEU A 283 17.96 11.59 5.22
N ASN A 284 17.38 11.00 6.26
CA ASN A 284 16.53 11.72 7.22
C ASN A 284 17.43 12.61 8.08
N VAL A 285 17.79 13.77 7.54
CA VAL A 285 18.85 14.59 8.13
C VAL A 285 18.36 15.40 9.31
N ASP A 286 17.10 15.82 9.34
CA ASP A 286 16.53 16.50 10.50
C ASP A 286 16.10 15.53 11.62
N GLY A 287 16.05 14.22 11.33
CA GLY A 287 15.80 13.18 12.32
C GLY A 287 14.37 13.11 12.83
N ASN A 288 13.40 13.63 12.08
CA ASN A 288 11.99 13.63 12.44
C ASN A 288 11.31 12.26 12.27
N GLY A 289 12.03 11.25 11.77
CA GLY A 289 11.53 9.90 11.50
C GLY A 289 11.14 9.64 10.04
N PHE A 290 11.11 10.66 9.19
CA PHE A 290 10.70 10.57 7.79
C PHE A 290 11.78 11.12 6.86
N VAL A 291 11.85 10.58 5.65
CA VAL A 291 12.67 11.13 4.57
C VAL A 291 11.74 11.88 3.63
N ASP A 292 11.84 13.20 3.65
CA ASP A 292 10.99 14.06 2.84
C ASP A 292 11.86 14.89 1.88
N PRO A 293 11.62 14.79 0.56
CA PRO A 293 12.32 15.63 -0.41
C PRO A 293 12.22 17.14 -0.14
N ALA A 294 11.07 17.60 0.38
CA ALA A 294 10.81 19.01 0.63
C ALA A 294 11.51 19.55 1.90
N THR A 295 11.92 18.66 2.79
CA THR A 295 12.68 19.00 4.00
C THR A 295 14.11 18.48 3.92
N ASP A 296 14.35 17.18 4.05
CA ASP A 296 15.69 16.59 4.04
C ASP A 296 16.46 16.86 2.74
N GLY A 297 15.80 16.67 1.59
CA GLY A 297 16.41 16.95 0.29
C GLY A 297 16.82 18.42 0.14
N VAL A 298 15.96 19.34 0.61
CA VAL A 298 16.26 20.79 0.62
C VAL A 298 17.40 21.11 1.58
N LEU A 299 17.42 20.52 2.78
CA LEU A 299 18.50 20.70 3.76
C LEU A 299 19.86 20.24 3.20
N ILE A 300 19.91 19.08 2.55
CA ILE A 300 21.13 18.57 1.89
C ILE A 300 21.59 19.54 0.80
N ILE A 301 20.71 19.99 -0.10
CA ILE A 301 21.06 20.93 -1.16
C ILE A 301 21.57 22.26 -0.60
N ARG A 302 20.87 22.83 0.37
CA ARG A 302 21.31 24.08 1.02
C ARG A 302 22.67 23.91 1.70
N TYR A 303 22.89 22.79 2.38
CA TYR A 303 24.18 22.50 3.01
C TYR A 303 25.31 22.43 1.97
N LEU A 304 25.09 21.76 0.84
CA LEU A 304 26.05 21.68 -0.27
C LEU A 304 26.30 23.03 -0.97
N LEU A 305 25.28 23.92 -0.96
CA LEU A 305 25.44 25.32 -1.40
C LEU A 305 26.18 26.21 -0.38
N GLY A 306 26.57 25.68 0.78
CA GLY A 306 27.28 26.42 1.80
C GLY A 306 26.41 27.14 2.83
N PHE A 307 25.08 26.97 2.78
CA PHE A 307 24.22 27.55 3.83
C PHE A 307 24.45 26.87 5.18
N ARG A 308 24.42 27.67 6.26
CA ARG A 308 24.63 27.22 7.64
C ARG A 308 23.67 27.97 8.58
N GLY A 309 23.50 27.47 9.80
CA GLY A 309 22.66 28.08 10.83
C GLY A 309 21.20 28.26 10.38
N SER A 310 20.62 29.42 10.65
CA SER A 310 19.24 29.72 10.29
C SER A 310 19.00 29.74 8.79
N ALA A 311 19.99 30.13 7.97
CA ALA A 311 19.86 30.11 6.51
C ALA A 311 19.73 28.68 5.96
N LEU A 312 20.30 27.69 6.63
CA LEU A 312 20.12 26.26 6.31
C LEU A 312 18.71 25.79 6.64
N THR A 313 18.20 26.14 7.83
CA THR A 313 17.04 25.48 8.44
C THR A 313 15.70 26.20 8.24
N THR A 314 15.68 27.53 8.01
CA THR A 314 14.43 28.29 7.92
C THR A 314 13.51 27.76 6.81
N GLY A 315 12.32 27.28 7.20
CA GLY A 315 11.30 26.72 6.28
C GLY A 315 11.70 25.40 5.61
N ALA A 316 12.70 24.70 6.14
CA ALA A 316 13.16 23.42 5.59
C ALA A 316 13.22 22.28 6.63
N LEU A 317 12.84 22.53 7.87
CA LEU A 317 12.71 21.47 8.89
C LEU A 317 11.31 20.85 8.79
N GLY A 318 11.27 19.53 8.91
CA GLY A 318 10.02 18.79 9.04
C GLY A 318 9.37 18.93 10.43
N GLY A 319 8.23 18.31 10.62
CA GLY A 319 7.56 18.29 11.92
C GLY A 319 8.39 17.55 12.98
N SER A 320 8.53 18.14 14.16
CA SER A 320 9.26 17.53 15.30
C SER A 320 10.71 17.10 15.01
N PRO A 321 11.57 17.98 14.47
CA PRO A 321 12.93 17.62 14.11
C PRO A 321 13.75 17.26 15.38
N ALA A 322 14.45 16.11 15.33
CA ALA A 322 15.37 15.69 16.40
C ALA A 322 16.76 16.33 16.24
N ARG A 323 17.08 16.85 15.04
CA ARG A 323 18.35 17.52 14.74
C ARG A 323 18.09 18.91 14.22
N THR A 324 18.73 19.89 14.82
CA THR A 324 18.68 21.31 14.42
C THR A 324 20.06 21.96 14.62
N GLY A 325 20.29 23.13 14.02
CA GLY A 325 21.54 23.87 14.21
C GLY A 325 22.78 23.01 13.93
N THR A 326 23.74 23.04 14.83
CA THR A 326 25.04 22.36 14.67
C THR A 326 24.92 20.83 14.65
N THR A 327 23.93 20.25 15.31
CA THR A 327 23.73 18.79 15.28
C THR A 327 23.30 18.31 13.91
N LEU A 328 22.46 19.08 13.22
CA LEU A 328 22.04 18.84 11.85
C LEU A 328 23.22 18.99 10.86
N GLU A 329 24.00 20.07 11.01
CA GLU A 329 25.17 20.33 10.15
C GLU A 329 26.22 19.22 10.30
N THR A 330 26.49 18.79 11.53
CA THR A 330 27.43 17.70 11.82
C THR A 330 26.96 16.38 11.23
N TRP A 331 25.65 16.12 11.30
CA TRP A 331 25.07 14.93 10.68
C TRP A 331 25.27 14.92 9.17
N ILE A 332 24.90 16.01 8.48
CA ILE A 332 25.04 16.11 7.01
C ILE A 332 26.52 16.03 6.61
N ALA A 333 27.43 16.65 7.38
CA ALA A 333 28.87 16.59 7.12
C ALA A 333 29.45 15.18 7.20
N GLY A 334 28.85 14.29 7.99
CA GLY A 334 29.27 12.90 8.13
C GLY A 334 28.72 11.96 7.03
N LEU A 335 27.82 12.43 6.16
CA LEU A 335 27.25 11.62 5.11
C LEU A 335 28.19 11.52 3.89
N ASN A 336 28.22 10.34 3.28
CA ASN A 336 28.79 10.20 1.93
C ASN A 336 27.72 10.65 0.92
N LEU A 337 27.86 11.82 0.35
CA LEU A 337 26.90 12.43 -0.57
C LEU A 337 27.32 12.36 -2.05
N ASP A 338 28.44 11.67 -2.40
CA ASP A 338 28.91 11.47 -3.77
C ASP A 338 27.98 10.48 -4.52
N ALA A 339 26.87 11.00 -5.03
CA ALA A 339 25.80 10.19 -5.61
C ALA A 339 26.13 9.73 -7.05
N ASP A 340 26.83 10.54 -7.85
CA ASP A 340 27.22 10.16 -9.22
C ASP A 340 28.51 9.33 -9.28
N GLY A 341 29.24 9.21 -8.16
CA GLY A 341 30.44 8.38 -8.04
C GLY A 341 31.65 8.93 -8.76
N ASP A 342 31.75 10.25 -8.94
CA ASP A 342 32.87 10.88 -9.62
C ASP A 342 34.15 10.95 -8.73
N GLY A 343 34.02 10.60 -7.43
CA GLY A 343 35.07 10.60 -6.43
C GLY A 343 35.48 11.99 -5.96
N GLY A 344 34.74 13.02 -6.37
CA GLY A 344 34.94 14.40 -5.98
C GLY A 344 34.21 14.80 -4.70
N ASN A 345 34.28 16.08 -4.35
CA ASN A 345 33.41 16.64 -3.29
C ASN A 345 31.98 16.72 -3.81
N ALA A 346 31.02 16.27 -3.01
CA ALA A 346 29.62 16.34 -3.36
C ALA A 346 29.16 17.79 -3.65
N ARG A 347 28.39 17.96 -4.72
CA ARG A 347 27.91 19.23 -5.23
C ARG A 347 26.39 19.29 -5.24
N ALA A 348 25.84 20.45 -4.96
CA ALA A 348 24.38 20.64 -4.95
C ALA A 348 23.72 20.39 -6.31
N THR A 349 24.40 20.74 -7.41
CA THR A 349 23.87 20.66 -8.79
C THR A 349 24.01 19.29 -9.45
N THR A 350 24.80 18.40 -8.86
CA THR A 350 24.94 17.00 -9.28
C THR A 350 24.40 16.09 -8.17
N ASP A 351 25.19 15.78 -7.20
CA ASP A 351 24.87 14.82 -6.12
C ASP A 351 23.63 15.19 -5.33
N GLY A 352 23.52 16.44 -4.89
CA GLY A 352 22.33 16.93 -4.18
C GLY A 352 21.06 16.81 -5.02
N LEU A 353 21.16 17.13 -6.31
CA LEU A 353 20.05 17.01 -7.24
C LEU A 353 19.67 15.54 -7.52
N LEU A 354 20.64 14.63 -7.61
CA LEU A 354 20.41 13.19 -7.75
C LEU A 354 19.72 12.63 -6.52
N LEU A 355 20.20 12.97 -5.31
CA LEU A 355 19.57 12.56 -4.06
C LEU A 355 18.12 13.06 -3.97
N LEU A 356 17.88 14.35 -4.25
CA LEU A 356 16.52 14.92 -4.24
C LEU A 356 15.59 14.23 -5.24
N ARG A 357 16.05 13.99 -6.48
CA ARG A 357 15.28 13.32 -7.51
C ARG A 357 14.98 11.85 -7.14
N ALA A 358 15.94 11.16 -6.56
CA ALA A 358 15.74 9.80 -6.07
C ALA A 358 14.70 9.75 -4.94
N MET A 359 14.76 10.68 -3.99
CA MET A 359 13.75 10.83 -2.93
C MET A 359 12.35 11.13 -3.49
N LEU A 360 12.26 11.83 -4.63
CA LEU A 360 11.01 12.06 -5.36
C LEU A 360 10.55 10.83 -6.18
N GLY A 361 11.29 9.71 -6.15
CA GLY A 361 10.96 8.49 -6.89
C GLY A 361 11.29 8.54 -8.38
N LEU A 362 12.09 9.51 -8.84
CA LEU A 362 12.51 9.58 -10.25
C LEU A 362 13.54 8.49 -10.55
N THR A 363 13.42 7.87 -11.72
CA THR A 363 14.27 6.77 -12.19
C THR A 363 14.75 7.02 -13.64
N GLY A 364 15.67 6.19 -14.12
CA GLY A 364 16.16 6.27 -15.49
C GLY A 364 16.73 7.66 -15.84
N SER A 365 16.44 8.14 -17.04
CA SER A 365 16.91 9.45 -17.51
C SER A 365 16.33 10.62 -16.70
N ALA A 366 15.13 10.49 -16.13
CA ALA A 366 14.55 11.52 -15.29
C ALA A 366 15.36 11.74 -14.00
N LEU A 367 16.03 10.70 -13.50
CA LEU A 367 16.96 10.81 -12.38
C LEU A 367 18.25 11.51 -12.78
N THR A 368 18.88 11.14 -13.90
CA THR A 368 20.29 11.49 -14.20
C THR A 368 20.48 12.66 -15.16
N GLN A 369 19.49 12.97 -16.01
CA GLN A 369 19.65 14.00 -17.05
C GLN A 369 20.05 15.35 -16.48
N GLY A 370 21.25 15.84 -16.85
CA GLY A 370 21.79 17.13 -16.41
C GLY A 370 22.15 17.21 -14.93
N ALA A 371 22.24 16.05 -14.23
CA ALA A 371 22.56 15.97 -12.81
C ALA A 371 23.80 15.11 -12.50
N THR A 372 24.52 14.66 -13.50
CA THR A 372 25.80 13.93 -13.34
C THR A 372 26.96 14.77 -13.80
N ASN A 373 28.13 14.59 -13.18
CA ASN A 373 29.38 15.25 -13.58
C ASN A 373 30.09 14.46 -14.70
N ALA A 374 29.45 14.37 -15.87
CA ALA A 374 30.07 13.70 -17.01
C ALA A 374 31.36 14.46 -17.49
N PRO A 375 32.45 13.78 -17.86
CA PRO A 375 32.57 12.31 -18.06
C PRO A 375 33.04 11.52 -16.82
N SER A 376 33.21 12.16 -15.66
CA SER A 376 33.78 11.50 -14.46
C SER A 376 32.76 10.68 -13.65
N ALA A 377 31.47 10.91 -13.86
CA ALA A 377 30.42 10.10 -13.18
C ALA A 377 30.56 8.61 -13.55
N THR A 378 30.58 7.74 -12.53
CA THR A 378 30.76 6.29 -12.69
C THR A 378 29.47 5.49 -12.49
N ARG A 379 28.40 6.12 -11.95
CA ARG A 379 27.12 5.46 -11.65
C ARG A 379 26.04 5.86 -12.67
N ASN A 380 25.36 4.86 -13.23
CA ASN A 380 24.10 5.07 -13.95
C ASN A 380 22.90 5.21 -12.99
N ALA A 381 21.70 5.44 -13.52
CA ALA A 381 20.50 5.65 -12.70
C ALA A 381 20.17 4.48 -11.76
N ALA A 382 20.35 3.23 -12.20
CA ALA A 382 20.10 2.05 -11.38
C ALA A 382 21.17 1.88 -10.30
N ASP A 383 22.42 2.17 -10.64
CA ASP A 383 23.55 2.13 -9.70
C ASP A 383 23.38 3.19 -8.60
N ILE A 384 22.88 4.38 -8.92
CA ILE A 384 22.60 5.45 -7.96
C ILE A 384 21.53 4.99 -6.96
N VAL A 385 20.43 4.43 -7.43
CA VAL A 385 19.37 3.91 -6.55
C VAL A 385 19.91 2.83 -5.62
N THR A 386 20.65 1.87 -6.15
CA THR A 386 21.28 0.79 -5.38
C THR A 386 22.29 1.34 -4.37
N TRP A 387 23.11 2.30 -4.76
CA TRP A 387 24.08 2.93 -3.89
C TRP A 387 23.41 3.70 -2.73
N ILE A 388 22.34 4.46 -2.99
CA ILE A 388 21.58 5.14 -1.93
C ILE A 388 21.07 4.11 -0.91
N GLN A 389 20.46 3.01 -1.37
CA GLN A 389 19.93 1.98 -0.49
C GLN A 389 21.02 1.28 0.34
N GLN A 390 22.17 1.03 -0.25
CA GLN A 390 23.31 0.37 0.43
C GLN A 390 24.06 1.31 1.38
N THR A 391 24.21 2.59 1.01
CA THR A 391 25.02 3.55 1.75
C THR A 391 24.22 4.26 2.84
N HIS A 392 22.97 4.57 2.57
CA HIS A 392 22.14 5.40 3.45
C HIS A 392 20.96 4.64 4.08
N GLY A 393 20.64 3.46 3.57
CA GLY A 393 19.57 2.62 4.06
C GLY A 393 18.40 2.46 3.06
N ALA A 394 17.77 1.29 3.10
CA ALA A 394 16.70 0.93 2.17
C ALA A 394 15.46 1.84 2.28
N GLY A 395 15.27 2.50 3.42
CA GLY A 395 14.16 3.42 3.64
C GLY A 395 14.36 4.84 3.11
N CYS A 396 15.47 5.10 2.41
CA CYS A 396 15.75 6.43 1.87
C CYS A 396 14.99 6.77 0.60
N LEU A 397 14.41 5.81 -0.06
CA LEU A 397 13.70 5.99 -1.31
C LEU A 397 12.25 5.53 -1.19
N PRO A 398 11.31 6.19 -1.89
CA PRO A 398 9.94 5.73 -1.91
C PRO A 398 9.90 4.28 -2.43
N THR A 399 9.12 3.44 -1.78
CA THR A 399 8.81 2.10 -2.28
C THR A 399 8.02 2.24 -3.56
N SER A 400 8.63 1.81 -4.67
CA SER A 400 8.02 1.81 -6.01
C SER A 400 6.80 0.89 -6.08
#